data_92e819629f12939e71b95d0d41de548b
#
_entry.id   92e819629f12939e71b95d0d41de548b
#
_cell.length_a   1.000
_cell.length_b   1.000
_cell.length_c   1.000
_cell.angle_alpha   90.00
_cell.angle_beta   90.00
_cell.angle_gamma   90.00
#
_symmetry.space_group_name_H-M   'P 1'
#
loop_
_entity.id
_entity.type
_entity.pdbx_description
1 polymer ?
#
loop_
_entity_poly.entity_id
_entity_poly.type
_entity_poly.pdbx_seq_one_letter_code
_entity_poly.pdbx_strand_id
1 'polypeptide(L)'
;ASIKEAIDIFYIVNSSGVNLTEAELALAQISGYWPKAREEFKAKLEELKSRGWVFNLDFIMYVLLATMHQQGSKMEKLHAAENKEKIQETWKILSEETLDYTFNLLQGQAYIDHSDEINSVYALVPIITYIYLNRSRKLSETRIKNVVRWFYYSQIRFRYISQLPQKLDK
;
A
#
# COMPACT_ATOMS: atom_id res chain seq x y z
N ALA A 1 3.46 20.42 -19.77
CA ALA A 1 2.75 20.92 -18.58
C ALA A 1 3.62 20.69 -17.36
N SER A 2 3.80 21.71 -16.53
CA SER A 2 4.55 21.57 -15.27
C SER A 2 3.70 20.77 -14.27
N ILE A 3 4.35 20.13 -13.31
CA ILE A 3 3.66 19.44 -12.21
C ILE A 3 2.71 20.39 -11.46
N LYS A 4 3.08 21.67 -11.37
CA LYS A 4 2.25 22.73 -10.77
C LYS A 4 0.96 22.95 -11.56
N GLU A 5 1.03 23.03 -12.89
CA GLU A 5 -0.15 23.15 -13.75
C GLU A 5 -1.08 21.93 -13.64
N ALA A 6 -0.50 20.73 -13.53
CA ALA A 6 -1.28 19.51 -13.32
C ALA A 6 -2.01 19.54 -11.96
N ILE A 7 -1.37 20.02 -10.91
CA ILE A 7 -1.95 20.21 -9.57
C ILE A 7 -3.06 21.28 -9.60
N ASP A 8 -2.84 22.39 -10.28
CA ASP A 8 -3.83 23.46 -10.40
C ASP A 8 -5.08 23.00 -11.18
N ILE A 9 -4.88 22.28 -12.29
CA ILE A 9 -5.97 21.64 -13.05
C ILE A 9 -6.72 20.64 -12.16
N PHE A 10 -6.01 19.87 -11.36
CA PHE A 10 -6.55 18.93 -10.41
C PHE A 10 -7.47 19.61 -9.35
N TYR A 11 -7.03 20.70 -8.75
CA TYR A 11 -7.87 21.48 -7.83
C TYR A 11 -9.13 22.04 -8.52
N ILE A 12 -9.01 22.48 -9.78
CA ILE A 12 -10.14 22.98 -10.56
C ILE A 12 -11.14 21.84 -10.84
N VAL A 13 -10.67 20.66 -11.21
CA VAL A 13 -11.53 19.48 -11.47
C VAL A 13 -12.21 19.01 -10.19
N ASN A 14 -11.52 19.00 -9.06
CA ASN A 14 -12.10 18.65 -7.76
C ASN A 14 -13.15 19.67 -7.28
N SER A 15 -12.95 20.94 -7.56
CA SER A 15 -13.93 21.98 -7.24
C SER A 15 -15.22 21.87 -8.08
N SER A 16 -15.18 21.12 -9.18
CA SER A 16 -16.33 20.85 -10.05
C SER A 16 -17.12 19.57 -9.70
N GLY A 17 -16.88 18.94 -8.55
CA GLY A 17 -17.72 17.89 -7.99
C GLY A 17 -17.24 16.46 -8.12
N VAL A 18 -16.02 16.21 -8.64
CA VAL A 18 -15.38 14.91 -8.62
C VAL A 18 -14.29 14.92 -7.55
N ASN A 19 -14.59 14.38 -6.35
CA ASN A 19 -13.59 14.23 -5.29
C ASN A 19 -12.63 13.11 -5.66
N LEU A 20 -11.40 13.48 -6.06
CA LEU A 20 -10.30 12.52 -6.19
C LEU A 20 -9.77 12.15 -4.80
N THR A 21 -9.42 10.89 -4.61
CA THR A 21 -8.79 10.45 -3.37
C THR A 21 -7.35 10.99 -3.27
N GLU A 22 -6.81 11.08 -2.06
CA GLU A 22 -5.39 11.41 -1.85
C GLU A 22 -4.46 10.45 -2.61
N ALA A 23 -4.85 9.19 -2.75
CA ALA A 23 -4.12 8.19 -3.50
C ALA A 23 -4.09 8.49 -5.01
N GLU A 24 -5.21 8.94 -5.58
CA GLU A 24 -5.28 9.34 -7.00
C GLU A 24 -4.44 10.58 -7.26
N LEU A 25 -4.41 11.53 -6.33
CA LEU A 25 -3.54 12.70 -6.41
C LEU A 25 -2.07 12.30 -6.36
N ALA A 26 -1.68 11.49 -5.38
CA ALA A 26 -0.31 10.99 -5.25
C ALA A 26 0.12 10.22 -6.52
N LEU A 27 -0.76 9.39 -7.08
CA LEU A 27 -0.48 8.68 -8.32
C LEU A 27 -0.32 9.62 -9.52
N ALA A 28 -1.14 10.66 -9.63
CA ALA A 28 -1.02 11.64 -10.71
C ALA A 28 0.36 12.34 -10.64
N GLN A 29 0.81 12.69 -9.46
CA GLN A 29 2.12 13.30 -9.22
C GLN A 29 3.28 12.33 -9.52
N ILE A 30 3.19 11.08 -9.06
CA ILE A 30 4.15 10.01 -9.36
C ILE A 30 4.24 9.78 -10.87
N SER A 31 3.10 9.75 -11.57
CA SER A 31 3.03 9.55 -13.02
C SER A 31 3.73 10.67 -13.81
N GLY A 32 3.85 11.87 -13.24
CA GLY A 32 4.58 12.99 -13.85
C GLY A 32 6.08 12.71 -14.06
N TYR A 33 6.71 11.91 -13.20
CA TYR A 33 8.12 11.52 -13.31
C TYR A 33 8.32 10.01 -13.53
N TRP A 34 7.29 9.21 -13.35
CA TRP A 34 7.25 7.77 -13.67
C TRP A 34 5.98 7.41 -14.44
N PRO A 35 5.94 7.62 -15.78
CA PRO A 35 4.74 7.47 -16.59
C PRO A 35 4.10 6.08 -16.54
N LYS A 36 4.90 5.02 -16.34
CA LYS A 36 4.43 3.63 -16.26
C LYS A 36 3.84 3.23 -14.90
N ALA A 37 3.95 4.08 -13.86
CA ALA A 37 3.53 3.74 -12.50
C ALA A 37 2.08 3.21 -12.44
N ARG A 38 1.16 3.92 -13.11
CA ARG A 38 -0.26 3.53 -13.13
C ARG A 38 -0.50 2.15 -13.73
N GLU A 39 0.20 1.84 -14.82
CA GLU A 39 0.08 0.54 -15.50
C GLU A 39 0.64 -0.58 -14.63
N GLU A 40 1.79 -0.37 -14.04
CA GLU A 40 2.45 -1.35 -13.18
C GLU A 40 1.63 -1.63 -11.90
N PHE A 41 1.07 -0.58 -11.26
CA PHE A 41 0.21 -0.75 -10.09
C PHE A 41 -1.06 -1.51 -10.43
N LYS A 42 -1.71 -1.18 -11.55
CA LYS A 42 -2.91 -1.87 -12.02
C LYS A 42 -2.63 -3.32 -12.39
N ALA A 43 -1.51 -3.58 -13.08
CA ALA A 43 -1.13 -4.95 -13.46
C ALA A 43 -0.96 -5.83 -12.20
N LYS A 44 -0.30 -5.32 -11.15
CA LYS A 44 -0.15 -6.07 -9.89
C LYS A 44 -1.49 -6.25 -9.17
N LEU A 45 -2.36 -5.25 -9.17
CA LEU A 45 -3.70 -5.39 -8.59
C LEU A 45 -4.54 -6.46 -9.30
N GLU A 46 -4.49 -6.53 -10.63
CA GLU A 46 -5.19 -7.56 -11.40
C GLU A 46 -4.57 -8.96 -11.18
N GLU A 47 -3.24 -9.06 -11.09
CA GLU A 47 -2.56 -10.31 -10.73
C GLU A 47 -3.03 -10.80 -9.35
N LEU A 48 -3.00 -9.94 -8.33
CA LEU A 48 -3.45 -10.28 -6.98
C LEU A 48 -4.92 -10.67 -6.96
N LYS A 49 -5.77 -9.96 -7.69
CA LYS A 49 -7.19 -10.25 -7.83
C LYS A 49 -7.43 -11.64 -8.43
N SER A 50 -6.64 -12.05 -9.41
CA SER A 50 -6.73 -13.41 -9.99
C SER A 50 -6.44 -14.53 -8.98
N ARG A 51 -5.78 -14.19 -7.88
CA ARG A 51 -5.44 -15.08 -6.76
C ARG A 51 -6.38 -14.92 -5.55
N GLY A 52 -7.49 -14.16 -5.70
CA GLY A 52 -8.45 -13.92 -4.62
C GLY A 52 -8.14 -12.70 -3.74
N TRP A 53 -7.09 -11.95 -4.02
CA TRP A 53 -6.67 -10.79 -3.25
C TRP A 53 -7.12 -9.49 -3.93
N VAL A 54 -8.30 -9.01 -3.56
CA VAL A 54 -8.92 -7.81 -4.15
C VAL A 54 -8.54 -6.57 -3.35
N PHE A 55 -7.81 -5.67 -3.98
CA PHE A 55 -7.40 -4.38 -3.40
C PHE A 55 -7.68 -3.25 -4.39
N ASN A 56 -7.70 -2.03 -3.87
CA ASN A 56 -7.80 -0.80 -4.64
C ASN A 56 -6.45 -0.08 -4.72
N LEU A 57 -6.41 0.99 -5.50
CA LEU A 57 -5.22 1.80 -5.67
C LEU A 57 -4.76 2.46 -4.36
N ASP A 58 -5.71 2.88 -3.51
CA ASP A 58 -5.41 3.48 -2.21
C ASP A 58 -4.58 2.53 -1.33
N PHE A 59 -4.89 1.23 -1.38
CA PHE A 59 -4.11 0.23 -0.67
C PHE A 59 -2.63 0.24 -1.09
N ILE A 60 -2.35 0.26 -2.41
CA ILE A 60 -0.98 0.33 -2.93
C ILE A 60 -0.29 1.61 -2.47
N MET A 61 -0.99 2.74 -2.50
CA MET A 61 -0.44 4.03 -2.06
C MET A 61 -0.10 4.02 -0.57
N TYR A 62 -0.97 3.47 0.29
CA TYR A 62 -0.67 3.32 1.72
C TYR A 62 0.51 2.38 1.98
N VAL A 63 0.61 1.27 1.25
CA VAL A 63 1.75 0.35 1.35
C VAL A 63 3.05 1.07 0.97
N LEU A 64 3.07 1.78 -0.15
CA LEU A 64 4.23 2.56 -0.59
C LEU A 64 4.62 3.63 0.44
N LEU A 65 3.65 4.42 0.91
CA LEU A 65 3.88 5.48 1.88
C LEU A 65 4.47 4.91 3.18
N ALA A 66 3.83 3.89 3.75
CA ALA A 66 4.29 3.27 4.99
C ALA A 66 5.69 2.65 4.83
N THR A 67 5.95 1.99 3.69
CA THR A 67 7.22 1.33 3.43
C THR A 67 8.37 2.32 3.25
N MET A 68 8.14 3.42 2.53
CA MET A 68 9.18 4.42 2.25
C MET A 68 9.52 5.28 3.46
N HIS A 69 8.52 5.70 4.21
CA HIS A 69 8.68 6.71 5.25
C HIS A 69 8.50 6.18 6.66
N GLN A 70 8.08 4.93 6.81
CA GLN A 70 7.72 4.33 8.11
C GLN A 70 6.65 5.15 8.86
N GLN A 71 5.80 5.80 8.09
CA GLN A 71 4.73 6.66 8.57
C GLN A 71 3.45 6.37 7.77
N GLY A 72 2.31 6.68 8.35
CA GLY A 72 1.03 6.35 7.81
C GLY A 72 0.55 7.23 6.65
N SER A 73 -0.29 8.18 6.92
CA SER A 73 -1.23 8.76 5.97
C SER A 73 -0.76 9.97 5.15
N LYS A 74 0.51 10.37 5.26
CA LYS A 74 1.00 11.59 4.58
C LYS A 74 1.38 11.32 3.13
N MET A 75 0.37 11.22 2.27
CA MET A 75 0.52 10.93 0.84
C MET A 75 1.36 11.96 0.07
N GLU A 76 1.35 13.22 0.51
CA GLU A 76 2.16 14.28 -0.09
C GLU A 76 3.67 14.01 -0.07
N LYS A 77 4.13 13.10 0.77
CA LYS A 77 5.54 12.70 0.79
C LYS A 77 5.96 11.86 -0.42
N LEU A 78 5.00 11.28 -1.15
CA LEU A 78 5.29 10.45 -2.31
C LEU A 78 5.52 11.27 -3.59
N HIS A 79 5.06 12.51 -3.65
CA HIS A 79 5.09 13.30 -4.89
C HIS A 79 6.42 14.05 -5.15
N ALA A 80 7.34 14.04 -4.19
CA ALA A 80 8.64 14.69 -4.39
C ALA A 80 9.45 13.95 -5.46
N ALA A 81 9.80 14.67 -6.55
CA ALA A 81 10.53 14.09 -7.69
C ALA A 81 11.88 13.48 -7.29
N GLU A 82 12.50 14.00 -6.22
CA GLU A 82 13.72 13.46 -5.61
C GLU A 82 13.57 12.03 -5.08
N ASN A 83 12.33 11.57 -4.85
CA ASN A 83 12.03 10.21 -4.40
C ASN A 83 11.80 9.21 -5.55
N LYS A 84 11.91 9.64 -6.81
CA LYS A 84 11.62 8.81 -7.98
C LYS A 84 12.31 7.43 -7.94
N GLU A 85 13.63 7.43 -7.84
CA GLU A 85 14.41 6.18 -7.83
C GLU A 85 14.04 5.31 -6.64
N LYS A 86 13.88 5.92 -5.47
CA LYS A 86 13.48 5.22 -4.25
C LYS A 86 12.09 4.60 -4.37
N ILE A 87 11.13 5.30 -4.99
CA ILE A 87 9.78 4.78 -5.22
C ILE A 87 9.82 3.58 -6.18
N GLN A 88 10.56 3.69 -7.28
CA GLN A 88 10.70 2.62 -8.25
C GLN A 88 11.37 1.37 -7.66
N GLU A 89 12.45 1.55 -6.91
CA GLU A 89 13.13 0.44 -6.22
C GLU A 89 12.23 -0.20 -5.17
N THR A 90 11.56 0.63 -4.34
CA THR A 90 10.62 0.14 -3.34
C THR A 90 9.48 -0.65 -3.98
N TRP A 91 8.90 -0.14 -5.06
CA TRP A 91 7.83 -0.81 -5.79
C TRP A 91 8.30 -2.14 -6.39
N LYS A 92 9.47 -2.17 -6.99
CA LYS A 92 10.04 -3.40 -7.53
C LYS A 92 10.10 -4.50 -6.46
N ILE A 93 10.68 -4.21 -5.30
CA ILE A 93 10.79 -5.16 -4.19
C ILE A 93 9.41 -5.55 -3.64
N LEU A 94 8.48 -4.59 -3.53
CA LEU A 94 7.12 -4.86 -3.09
C LEU A 94 6.39 -5.81 -4.05
N SER A 95 6.42 -5.52 -5.34
CA SER A 95 5.66 -6.26 -6.35
C SER A 95 6.23 -7.63 -6.69
N GLU A 96 7.55 -7.78 -6.68
CA GLU A 96 8.23 -9.03 -7.05
C GLU A 96 8.41 -10.00 -5.87
N GLU A 97 8.48 -9.50 -4.62
CA GLU A 97 8.85 -10.32 -3.48
C GLU A 97 7.89 -10.17 -2.28
N THR A 98 7.72 -8.92 -1.78
CA THR A 98 7.13 -8.71 -0.45
C THR A 98 5.65 -9.04 -0.41
N LEU A 99 4.88 -8.62 -1.42
CA LEU A 99 3.44 -8.91 -1.50
C LEU A 99 3.20 -10.41 -1.60
N ASP A 100 3.91 -11.09 -2.48
CA ASP A 100 3.76 -12.53 -2.66
C ASP A 100 4.15 -13.30 -1.39
N TYR A 101 5.24 -12.93 -0.76
CA TYR A 101 5.63 -13.51 0.53
C TYR A 101 4.54 -13.31 1.60
N THR A 102 3.97 -12.10 1.67
CA THR A 102 2.93 -11.77 2.65
C THR A 102 1.69 -12.64 2.45
N PHE A 103 1.21 -12.75 1.21
CA PHE A 103 0.00 -13.52 0.92
C PHE A 103 0.21 -15.03 1.09
N ASN A 104 1.36 -15.54 0.69
CA ASN A 104 1.72 -16.93 0.95
C ASN A 104 1.83 -17.23 2.47
N LEU A 105 2.33 -16.26 3.25
CA LEU A 105 2.37 -16.39 4.71
C LEU A 105 0.94 -16.42 5.30
N LEU A 106 0.04 -15.56 4.83
CA LEU A 106 -1.35 -15.55 5.29
C LEU A 106 -2.07 -16.86 4.95
N GLN A 107 -1.90 -17.36 3.74
CA GLN A 107 -2.45 -18.65 3.32
C GLN A 107 -1.89 -19.80 4.13
N GLY A 108 -0.58 -19.89 4.25
CA GLY A 108 0.07 -21.04 4.90
C GLY A 108 0.06 -21.02 6.42
N GLN A 109 -0.08 -19.86 7.07
CA GLN A 109 0.06 -19.72 8.51
C GLN A 109 -1.17 -19.14 9.21
N ALA A 110 -1.99 -18.37 8.48
CA ALA A 110 -3.21 -17.78 9.01
C ALA A 110 -4.48 -18.40 8.37
N TYR A 111 -4.33 -19.33 7.41
CA TYR A 111 -5.45 -19.97 6.72
C TYR A 111 -6.44 -18.96 6.11
N ILE A 112 -5.90 -17.87 5.58
CA ILE A 112 -6.64 -16.83 4.87
C ILE A 112 -6.31 -16.94 3.39
N ASP A 113 -7.28 -17.31 2.57
CA ASP A 113 -7.07 -17.58 1.14
C ASP A 113 -7.43 -16.37 0.25
N HIS A 114 -8.30 -15.48 0.72
CA HIS A 114 -8.76 -14.32 -0.04
C HIS A 114 -9.14 -13.12 0.84
N SER A 115 -9.19 -11.95 0.20
CA SER A 115 -9.46 -10.69 0.89
C SER A 115 -10.83 -10.60 1.54
N ASP A 116 -11.83 -11.37 1.09
CA ASP A 116 -13.18 -11.38 1.65
C ASP A 116 -13.25 -11.96 3.07
N GLU A 117 -12.21 -12.69 3.48
CA GLU A 117 -12.07 -13.22 4.84
C GLU A 117 -11.49 -12.17 5.81
N ILE A 118 -11.16 -10.99 5.32
CA ILE A 118 -10.50 -9.93 6.08
C ILE A 118 -11.48 -8.78 6.34
N ASN A 119 -11.76 -8.44 7.59
CA ASN A 119 -12.63 -7.34 7.96
C ASN A 119 -12.12 -5.96 7.48
N SER A 120 -10.79 -5.77 7.49
CA SER A 120 -10.14 -4.60 6.93
C SER A 120 -8.82 -4.97 6.29
N VAL A 121 -8.74 -4.86 4.97
CA VAL A 121 -7.52 -5.13 4.19
C VAL A 121 -6.37 -4.18 4.58
N TYR A 122 -6.68 -3.00 5.08
CA TYR A 122 -5.67 -2.04 5.52
C TYR A 122 -4.87 -2.49 6.74
N ALA A 123 -5.34 -3.49 7.48
CA ALA A 123 -4.54 -4.15 8.52
C ALA A 123 -3.31 -4.86 7.94
N LEU A 124 -3.28 -5.14 6.63
CA LEU A 124 -2.13 -5.71 5.95
C LEU A 124 -0.99 -4.71 5.72
N VAL A 125 -1.29 -3.40 5.67
CA VAL A 125 -0.27 -2.37 5.43
C VAL A 125 0.90 -2.46 6.42
N PRO A 126 0.70 -2.47 7.75
CA PRO A 126 1.81 -2.62 8.71
C PRO A 126 2.50 -3.99 8.62
N ILE A 127 1.80 -5.06 8.24
CA ILE A 127 2.40 -6.38 8.05
C ILE A 127 3.34 -6.37 6.84
N ILE A 128 2.87 -5.87 5.70
CA ILE A 128 3.66 -5.74 4.48
C ILE A 128 4.90 -4.87 4.74
N THR A 129 4.71 -3.74 5.41
CA THR A 129 5.80 -2.85 5.81
C THR A 129 6.83 -3.56 6.69
N TYR A 130 6.37 -4.30 7.70
CA TYR A 130 7.24 -5.08 8.58
C TYR A 130 8.04 -6.14 7.81
N ILE A 131 7.40 -6.87 6.90
CA ILE A 131 8.05 -7.88 6.06
C ILE A 131 9.09 -7.22 5.16
N TYR A 132 8.74 -6.13 4.51
CA TYR A 132 9.67 -5.36 3.67
C TYR A 132 10.92 -4.90 4.44
N LEU A 133 10.75 -4.33 5.62
CA LEU A 133 11.85 -3.84 6.45
C LEU A 133 12.76 -4.96 6.96
N ASN A 134 12.24 -6.17 7.07
CA ASN A 134 12.99 -7.35 7.52
C ASN A 134 13.39 -8.30 6.37
N ARG A 135 13.22 -7.92 5.10
CA ARG A 135 13.45 -8.77 3.94
C ARG A 135 14.87 -9.35 3.80
N SER A 136 15.86 -8.64 4.33
CA SER A 136 17.24 -9.11 4.32
C SER A 136 17.51 -10.30 5.26
N ARG A 137 16.54 -10.67 6.10
CA ARG A 137 16.63 -11.74 7.07
C ARG A 137 15.41 -12.65 6.96
N LYS A 138 15.64 -13.97 6.90
CA LYS A 138 14.54 -14.92 7.00
C LYS A 138 13.83 -14.72 8.34
N LEU A 139 12.51 -14.52 8.30
CA LEU A 139 11.73 -14.41 9.52
C LEU A 139 11.77 -15.74 10.29
N SER A 140 12.11 -15.68 11.58
CA SER A 140 12.04 -16.86 12.44
C SER A 140 10.59 -17.29 12.65
N GLU A 141 10.39 -18.56 12.98
CA GLU A 141 9.07 -19.12 13.27
C GLU A 141 8.32 -18.30 14.34
N THR A 142 9.03 -17.87 15.39
CA THR A 142 8.46 -17.01 16.44
C THR A 142 7.96 -15.67 15.88
N ARG A 143 8.71 -15.05 14.98
CA ARG A 143 8.29 -13.80 14.34
C ARG A 143 7.07 -13.99 13.45
N ILE A 144 7.04 -15.08 12.68
CA ILE A 144 5.88 -15.44 11.87
C ILE A 144 4.64 -15.63 12.74
N LYS A 145 4.73 -16.40 13.83
CA LYS A 145 3.64 -16.57 14.80
C LYS A 145 3.15 -15.24 15.39
N ASN A 146 4.07 -14.33 15.69
CA ASN A 146 3.72 -13.01 16.20
C ASN A 146 2.99 -12.15 15.16
N VAL A 147 3.41 -12.19 13.89
CA VAL A 147 2.73 -11.50 12.79
C VAL A 147 1.30 -12.02 12.62
N VAL A 148 1.11 -13.34 12.58
CA VAL A 148 -0.20 -13.98 12.47
C VAL A 148 -1.10 -13.62 13.67
N ARG A 149 -0.55 -13.69 14.88
CA ARG A 149 -1.26 -13.30 16.10
C ARG A 149 -1.68 -11.83 16.07
N TRP A 150 -0.79 -10.94 15.66
CA TRP A 150 -1.09 -9.52 15.52
C TRP A 150 -2.19 -9.29 14.48
N PHE A 151 -2.12 -9.99 13.34
CA PHE A 151 -3.14 -9.93 12.30
C PHE A 151 -4.52 -10.26 12.87
N TYR A 152 -4.69 -11.39 13.55
CA TYR A 152 -5.98 -11.76 14.14
C TYR A 152 -6.48 -10.75 15.17
N TYR A 153 -5.62 -10.24 16.04
CA TYR A 153 -6.01 -9.20 16.98
C TYR A 153 -6.48 -7.91 16.29
N SER A 154 -5.85 -7.54 15.19
CA SER A 154 -6.26 -6.37 14.42
C SER A 154 -7.65 -6.55 13.79
N GLN A 155 -7.99 -7.75 13.35
CA GLN A 155 -9.30 -8.08 12.79
C GLN A 155 -10.40 -8.07 13.87
N ILE A 156 -10.18 -8.69 15.01
CA ILE A 156 -11.15 -8.76 16.11
C ILE A 156 -11.45 -7.37 16.70
N ARG A 157 -10.45 -6.54 16.86
CA ARG A 157 -10.59 -5.21 17.46
C ARG A 157 -11.07 -4.15 16.49
N PHE A 158 -11.32 -4.48 15.24
CA PHE A 158 -11.73 -3.54 14.20
C PHE A 158 -10.85 -2.28 14.14
N ARG A 159 -9.55 -2.46 14.46
CA ARG A 159 -8.62 -1.34 14.67
C ARG A 159 -8.46 -0.45 13.44
N TYR A 160 -8.66 -1.00 12.24
CA TYR A 160 -8.43 -0.33 10.96
C TYR A 160 -9.70 -0.14 10.11
N ILE A 161 -10.88 -0.18 10.72
CA ILE A 161 -12.16 0.03 10.00
C ILE A 161 -12.51 1.51 9.87
N SER A 162 -12.14 2.33 10.87
CA SER A 162 -12.42 3.75 10.88
C SER A 162 -11.17 4.56 11.23
N GLN A 163 -11.08 5.78 10.74
CA GLN A 163 -9.97 6.71 11.01
C GLN A 163 -8.59 6.12 10.67
N LEU A 164 -8.53 5.40 9.54
CA LEU A 164 -7.32 4.71 9.11
C LEU A 164 -6.08 5.62 9.03
N PRO A 165 -6.13 6.80 8.38
CA PRO A 165 -4.96 7.65 8.26
C PRO A 165 -4.32 7.99 9.61
N GLN A 166 -5.12 8.33 10.61
CA GLN A 166 -4.66 8.70 11.96
C GLN A 166 -4.08 7.52 12.74
N LYS A 167 -4.50 6.29 12.41
CA LYS A 167 -4.01 5.08 13.08
C LYS A 167 -2.72 4.52 12.48
N LEU A 168 -2.44 4.85 11.24
CA LEU A 168 -1.18 4.47 10.59
C LEU A 168 -0.01 5.38 10.99
N ASP A 169 -0.28 6.58 11.54
CA ASP A 169 0.73 7.52 12.01
C ASP A 169 1.21 7.23 13.46
N LYS A 170 0.60 6.28 14.16
CA LYS A 170 0.95 5.83 15.52
C LYS A 170 1.63 4.47 15.49
#